data_d31cee68b6565090640df16cfa17ebb0
#
_entry.id   d31cee68b6565090640df16cfa17ebb0
#
_cell.length_a   1.000
_cell.length_b   1.000
_cell.length_c   1.000
_cell.angle_alpha   90.00
_cell.angle_beta   90.00
_cell.angle_gamma   90.00
#
_symmetry.space_group_name_H-M   'P 1'
#
loop_
_entity.id
_entity.type
_entity.pdbx_description
1 polymer ?
#
loop_
_entity_poly.entity_id
_entity_poly.type
_entity_poly.pdbx_seq_one_letter_code
_entity_poly.pdbx_strand_id
1 'polypeptide(L)'
;MAMMNNTEADVRTDTLIRVMALFFVAIIVLAVTTNPIPSGTGVGERAPPLEGKAYNGSAWTDFNMESYLTANWTAGDANGQWLLVEFMDTDCPFCVRSAGEMGQNANYFMKIDKDADGTPAWKGPVVNFVASATQLDIPGHETSRDEIEAFRDKSGEEECASSSCANRDGAAHRFVYIDDIDQDNMKEWK
;
A
#
# COMPACT_ATOMS: atom_id res chain seq x y z
N MET A 1 -11.08 31.13 67.46
CA MET A 1 -10.53 30.67 66.10
C MET A 1 -11.22 29.41 65.80
N ALA A 2 -12.21 29.40 64.91
CA ALA A 2 -12.88 28.18 64.44
C ALA A 2 -12.06 27.59 63.28
N MET A 3 -11.47 26.40 63.48
CA MET A 3 -10.92 25.63 62.40
C MET A 3 -12.09 25.17 61.55
N MET A 4 -12.23 25.74 60.35
CA MET A 4 -13.09 25.21 59.30
C MET A 4 -12.47 23.89 58.81
N ASN A 5 -13.10 22.80 59.22
CA ASN A 5 -12.76 21.48 58.69
C ASN A 5 -13.15 21.46 57.21
N ASN A 6 -12.16 21.44 56.35
CA ASN A 6 -12.33 21.48 54.93
C ASN A 6 -12.53 20.05 54.35
N THR A 7 -13.48 19.31 54.99
CA THR A 7 -13.76 17.91 54.68
C THR A 7 -14.34 17.70 53.27
N GLU A 8 -15.02 18.69 52.68
CA GLU A 8 -15.55 18.58 51.30
C GLU A 8 -14.49 18.69 50.24
N ALA A 9 -13.45 19.52 50.45
CA ALA A 9 -12.33 19.63 49.53
C ALA A 9 -11.48 18.34 49.53
N ASP A 10 -11.33 17.71 50.68
CA ASP A 10 -10.57 16.48 50.87
C ASP A 10 -11.27 15.29 50.18
N VAL A 11 -12.59 15.17 50.30
CA VAL A 11 -13.39 14.12 49.63
C VAL A 11 -13.34 14.26 48.11
N ARG A 12 -13.41 15.48 47.57
CA ARG A 12 -13.32 15.72 46.12
C ARG A 12 -11.93 15.37 45.57
N THR A 13 -10.89 15.72 46.31
CA THR A 13 -9.51 15.38 45.94
C THR A 13 -9.27 13.89 45.99
N ASP A 14 -9.76 13.20 47.03
CA ASP A 14 -9.63 11.74 47.13
C ASP A 14 -10.40 11.02 46.02
N THR A 15 -11.58 11.47 45.66
CA THR A 15 -12.38 10.93 44.56
C THR A 15 -11.68 11.16 43.23
N LEU A 16 -11.11 12.34 42.99
CA LEU A 16 -10.35 12.63 41.76
C LEU A 16 -9.14 11.72 41.62
N ILE A 17 -8.37 11.54 42.69
CA ILE A 17 -7.19 10.66 42.69
C ILE A 17 -7.58 9.21 42.37
N ARG A 18 -8.68 8.72 42.98
CA ARG A 18 -9.17 7.36 42.71
C ARG A 18 -9.61 7.18 41.26
N VAL A 19 -10.35 8.15 40.70
CA VAL A 19 -10.79 8.12 39.31
C VAL A 19 -9.58 8.14 38.38
N MET A 20 -8.60 9.00 38.62
CA MET A 20 -7.37 9.04 37.84
C MET A 20 -6.57 7.72 37.93
N ALA A 21 -6.45 7.16 39.16
CA ALA A 21 -5.77 5.89 39.33
C ALA A 21 -6.45 4.75 38.57
N LEU A 22 -7.80 4.68 38.62
CA LEU A 22 -8.54 3.69 37.82
C LEU A 22 -8.39 3.89 36.31
N PHE A 23 -8.35 5.14 35.86
CA PHE A 23 -8.11 5.47 34.48
C PHE A 23 -6.73 5.01 33.99
N PHE A 24 -5.67 5.26 34.76
CA PHE A 24 -4.32 4.78 34.46
C PHE A 24 -4.23 3.26 34.49
N VAL A 25 -4.87 2.59 35.46
CA VAL A 25 -4.93 1.13 35.50
C VAL A 25 -5.65 0.61 34.26
N ALA A 26 -6.76 1.20 33.84
CA ALA A 26 -7.47 0.81 32.62
C ALA A 26 -6.61 0.98 31.36
N ILE A 27 -5.86 2.08 31.25
CA ILE A 27 -4.91 2.28 30.14
C ILE A 27 -3.82 1.21 30.16
N ILE A 28 -3.23 0.91 31.32
CA ILE A 28 -2.19 -0.12 31.44
C ILE A 28 -2.77 -1.50 31.07
N VAL A 29 -3.97 -1.83 31.52
CA VAL A 29 -4.63 -3.09 31.18
C VAL A 29 -4.87 -3.16 29.67
N LEU A 30 -5.39 -2.11 29.04
CA LEU A 30 -5.56 -2.03 27.60
C LEU A 30 -4.21 -2.19 26.87
N ALA A 31 -3.18 -1.49 27.28
CA ALA A 31 -1.85 -1.55 26.66
C ALA A 31 -1.19 -2.94 26.77
N VAL A 32 -1.47 -3.69 27.84
CA VAL A 32 -0.90 -5.04 28.06
C VAL A 32 -1.76 -6.13 27.40
N THR A 33 -3.08 -5.91 27.30
CA THR A 33 -4.01 -6.90 26.73
C THR A 33 -4.23 -6.73 25.22
N THR A 34 -3.99 -5.55 24.67
CA THR A 34 -3.97 -5.32 23.22
C THR A 34 -2.53 -5.45 22.74
N ASN A 35 -2.21 -6.55 22.09
CA ASN A 35 -0.98 -6.63 21.30
C ASN A 35 -1.26 -5.93 19.96
N PRO A 36 -0.83 -4.68 19.77
CA PRO A 36 -0.97 -4.04 18.47
C PRO A 36 -0.16 -4.85 17.46
N ILE A 37 -0.77 -5.19 16.34
CA ILE A 37 -0.02 -5.82 15.23
C ILE A 37 1.05 -4.81 14.83
N PRO A 38 2.35 -5.17 14.90
CA PRO A 38 3.41 -4.26 14.50
C PRO A 38 3.25 -3.90 13.02
N SER A 39 3.55 -2.67 12.66
CA SER A 39 3.62 -2.23 11.29
C SER A 39 5.01 -2.52 10.72
N GLY A 40 5.06 -3.05 9.51
CA GLY A 40 6.30 -3.40 8.83
C GLY A 40 6.05 -4.27 7.61
N THR A 41 7.13 -4.77 7.03
CA THR A 41 7.10 -5.62 5.84
C THR A 41 7.32 -7.10 6.16
N GLY A 42 7.38 -7.45 7.44
CA GLY A 42 7.51 -8.83 7.90
C GLY A 42 6.20 -9.61 7.81
N VAL A 43 6.33 -10.95 7.77
CA VAL A 43 5.16 -11.82 7.75
C VAL A 43 4.35 -11.69 9.04
N GLY A 44 3.07 -11.37 8.93
CA GLY A 44 2.17 -11.16 10.06
C GLY A 44 2.15 -9.73 10.60
N GLU A 45 2.93 -8.84 10.03
CA GLU A 45 2.90 -7.41 10.31
C GLU A 45 1.83 -6.71 9.45
N ARG A 46 1.36 -5.57 9.95
CA ARG A 46 0.51 -4.69 9.15
C ARG A 46 1.40 -3.96 8.16
N ALA A 47 1.15 -4.14 6.88
CA ALA A 47 1.86 -3.42 5.83
C ALA A 47 1.82 -1.90 6.07
N PRO A 48 2.90 -1.18 5.82
CA PRO A 48 2.91 0.27 5.83
C PRO A 48 1.85 0.83 4.85
N PRO A 49 1.40 2.07 5.03
CA PRO A 49 0.50 2.68 4.06
C PRO A 49 1.13 2.71 2.67
N LEU A 50 0.29 2.61 1.65
CA LEU A 50 0.66 2.81 0.26
C LEU A 50 -0.39 3.74 -0.34
N GLU A 51 -0.01 4.97 -0.61
CA GLU A 51 -0.93 6.00 -1.07
C GLU A 51 -0.25 7.00 -2.02
N GLY A 52 -1.04 7.80 -2.69
CA GLY A 52 -0.55 8.83 -3.61
C GLY A 52 -1.44 9.02 -4.81
N LYS A 53 -0.95 9.75 -5.81
CA LYS A 53 -1.60 9.82 -7.11
C LYS A 53 -1.25 8.58 -7.91
N ALA A 54 -2.26 7.95 -8.51
CA ALA A 54 -2.07 6.76 -9.33
C ALA A 54 -2.72 6.93 -10.70
N TYR A 55 -1.99 6.50 -11.72
CA TYR A 55 -2.46 6.45 -13.09
C TYR A 55 -3.09 5.09 -13.40
N ASN A 56 -4.34 5.13 -13.89
CA ASN A 56 -5.12 3.92 -14.17
C ASN A 56 -5.21 3.55 -15.66
N GLY A 57 -4.54 4.31 -16.53
CA GLY A 57 -4.58 4.18 -17.99
C GLY A 57 -5.51 5.18 -18.67
N SER A 58 -6.11 6.09 -17.92
CA SER A 58 -6.93 7.16 -18.46
C SER A 58 -6.81 8.46 -17.68
N ALA A 59 -6.54 8.41 -16.40
CA ALA A 59 -6.43 9.57 -15.53
C ALA A 59 -5.61 9.27 -14.27
N TRP A 60 -5.06 10.32 -13.69
CA TRP A 60 -4.47 10.33 -12.37
C TRP A 60 -5.57 10.53 -11.31
N THR A 61 -5.67 9.58 -10.39
CA THR A 61 -6.66 9.60 -9.30
C THR A 61 -5.97 9.37 -7.96
N ASP A 62 -6.65 9.72 -6.88
CA ASP A 62 -6.13 9.39 -5.56
C ASP A 62 -6.20 7.87 -5.33
N PHE A 63 -5.11 7.32 -4.85
CA PHE A 63 -4.97 5.92 -4.49
C PHE A 63 -4.72 5.79 -2.98
N ASN A 64 -5.36 4.80 -2.38
CA ASN A 64 -5.05 4.37 -1.04
C ASN A 64 -5.25 2.85 -0.96
N MET A 65 -4.21 2.15 -0.51
CA MET A 65 -4.19 0.68 -0.39
C MET A 65 -5.33 0.16 0.50
N GLU A 66 -5.80 0.93 1.46
CA GLU A 66 -6.89 0.50 2.35
C GLU A 66 -8.19 0.16 1.59
N SER A 67 -8.36 0.68 0.37
CA SER A 67 -9.50 0.32 -0.49
C SER A 67 -9.53 -1.16 -0.91
N TYR A 68 -8.39 -1.84 -0.83
CA TYR A 68 -8.26 -3.27 -1.11
C TYR A 68 -8.43 -4.15 0.13
N LEU A 69 -8.49 -3.56 1.32
CA LEU A 69 -8.65 -4.30 2.56
C LEU A 69 -10.11 -4.73 2.72
N THR A 70 -10.32 -6.00 3.00
CA THR A 70 -11.63 -6.52 3.36
C THR A 70 -11.84 -6.39 4.87
N ALA A 71 -12.79 -5.55 5.27
CA ALA A 71 -13.12 -5.37 6.68
C ALA A 71 -13.51 -6.72 7.32
N ASN A 72 -13.00 -6.99 8.52
CA ASN A 72 -13.24 -8.22 9.26
C ASN A 72 -12.82 -9.51 8.55
N TRP A 73 -11.89 -9.44 7.60
CA TRP A 73 -11.32 -10.64 7.01
C TRP A 73 -10.50 -11.43 8.04
N THR A 74 -10.68 -12.75 8.05
CA THR A 74 -9.88 -13.69 8.84
C THR A 74 -9.18 -14.69 7.93
N ALA A 75 -8.07 -15.24 8.39
CA ALA A 75 -7.30 -16.19 7.61
C ALA A 75 -8.16 -17.41 7.24
N GLY A 76 -8.29 -17.66 5.93
CA GLY A 76 -9.12 -18.73 5.37
C GLY A 76 -10.45 -18.27 4.78
N ASP A 77 -10.83 -17.00 4.95
CA ASP A 77 -12.04 -16.46 4.32
C ASP A 77 -11.91 -16.47 2.80
N ALA A 78 -12.95 -16.97 2.13
CA ALA A 78 -12.96 -17.12 0.66
C ALA A 78 -12.98 -15.78 -0.10
N ASN A 79 -13.37 -14.69 0.56
CA ASN A 79 -13.43 -13.34 0.00
C ASN A 79 -12.14 -12.53 0.20
N GLY A 80 -11.09 -13.14 0.75
CA GLY A 80 -9.77 -12.51 0.88
C GLY A 80 -9.20 -12.15 -0.47
N GLN A 81 -8.52 -11.00 -0.53
CA GLN A 81 -7.78 -10.53 -1.69
C GLN A 81 -6.31 -10.38 -1.30
N TRP A 82 -5.46 -10.56 -2.29
CA TRP A 82 -4.04 -10.27 -2.15
C TRP A 82 -3.72 -8.98 -2.90
N LEU A 83 -2.76 -8.25 -2.39
CA LEU A 83 -2.17 -7.12 -3.09
C LEU A 83 -0.69 -7.40 -3.28
N LEU A 84 -0.25 -7.40 -4.54
CA LEU A 84 1.15 -7.44 -4.90
C LEU A 84 1.58 -6.01 -5.21
N VAL A 85 2.59 -5.54 -4.50
CA VAL A 85 3.17 -4.21 -4.72
C VAL A 85 4.55 -4.40 -5.33
N GLU A 86 4.77 -3.75 -6.47
CA GLU A 86 6.08 -3.67 -7.13
C GLU A 86 6.63 -2.26 -6.97
N PHE A 87 7.78 -2.12 -6.33
CA PHE A 87 8.54 -0.87 -6.38
C PHE A 87 9.46 -0.92 -7.59
N MET A 88 9.24 -0.03 -8.52
CA MET A 88 9.93 -0.05 -9.81
C MET A 88 10.30 1.37 -10.25
N ASP A 89 11.27 1.45 -11.12
CA ASP A 89 11.70 2.67 -11.78
C ASP A 89 11.64 2.44 -13.30
N THR A 90 11.10 3.40 -14.01
CA THR A 90 10.96 3.34 -15.47
C THR A 90 12.30 3.29 -16.18
N ASP A 91 13.35 3.85 -15.59
CA ASP A 91 14.72 3.83 -16.09
C ASP A 91 15.54 2.62 -15.64
N CYS A 92 14.98 1.78 -14.79
CA CYS A 92 15.66 0.57 -14.34
C CYS A 92 15.64 -0.51 -15.45
N PRO A 93 16.79 -0.94 -16.00
CA PRO A 93 16.82 -1.93 -17.08
C PRO A 93 16.23 -3.29 -16.68
N PHE A 94 16.23 -3.63 -15.39
CA PHE A 94 15.62 -4.85 -14.89
C PHE A 94 14.11 -4.75 -14.88
N CYS A 95 13.55 -3.60 -14.46
CA CYS A 95 12.12 -3.32 -14.46
C CYS A 95 11.56 -3.34 -15.89
N VAL A 96 12.27 -2.70 -16.83
CA VAL A 96 11.90 -2.72 -18.26
C VAL A 96 11.84 -4.14 -18.81
N ARG A 97 12.83 -4.99 -18.49
CA ARG A 97 12.86 -6.39 -18.95
C ARG A 97 11.78 -7.27 -18.32
N SER A 98 11.47 -7.05 -17.03
CA SER A 98 10.45 -7.83 -16.33
C SER A 98 9.03 -7.39 -16.65
N ALA A 99 8.84 -6.22 -17.25
CA ALA A 99 7.52 -5.64 -17.52
C ALA A 99 6.57 -6.57 -18.27
N GLY A 100 7.09 -7.30 -19.28
CA GLY A 100 6.27 -8.24 -20.05
C GLY A 100 5.74 -9.39 -19.20
N GLU A 101 6.58 -9.95 -18.35
CA GLU A 101 6.25 -11.05 -17.44
C GLU A 101 5.31 -10.58 -16.32
N MET A 102 5.56 -9.39 -15.77
CA MET A 102 4.70 -8.78 -14.77
C MET A 102 3.28 -8.54 -15.32
N GLY A 103 3.17 -8.02 -16.55
CA GLY A 103 1.88 -7.82 -17.21
C GLY A 103 1.11 -9.12 -17.45
N GLN A 104 1.79 -10.20 -17.83
CA GLN A 104 1.18 -11.53 -18.00
C GLN A 104 0.70 -12.09 -16.64
N ASN A 105 1.55 -12.03 -15.62
CA ASN A 105 1.18 -12.46 -14.28
C ASN A 105 -0.01 -11.66 -13.72
N ALA A 106 -0.02 -10.34 -13.93
CA ALA A 106 -1.14 -9.51 -13.52
C ALA A 106 -2.44 -9.92 -14.22
N ASN A 107 -2.43 -10.11 -15.55
CA ASN A 107 -3.61 -10.55 -16.28
C ASN A 107 -4.15 -11.91 -15.78
N TYR A 108 -3.26 -12.83 -15.47
CA TYR A 108 -3.63 -14.15 -14.95
C TYR A 108 -4.22 -14.08 -13.54
N PHE A 109 -3.50 -13.49 -12.59
CA PHE A 109 -3.88 -13.49 -11.18
C PHE A 109 -4.99 -12.49 -10.83
N MET A 110 -5.13 -11.40 -11.59
CA MET A 110 -6.26 -10.47 -11.51
C MET A 110 -7.52 -11.03 -12.18
N LYS A 111 -7.48 -12.27 -12.69
CA LYS A 111 -8.59 -12.95 -13.38
C LYS A 111 -9.07 -12.26 -14.66
N ILE A 112 -8.18 -11.54 -15.32
CA ILE A 112 -8.44 -10.94 -16.62
C ILE A 112 -8.42 -12.00 -17.71
N ASP A 113 -7.43 -12.90 -17.67
CA ASP A 113 -7.32 -14.01 -18.60
C ASP A 113 -8.43 -15.05 -18.36
N LYS A 114 -8.97 -15.57 -19.46
CA LYS A 114 -10.09 -16.51 -19.46
C LYS A 114 -9.70 -17.82 -20.15
N ASP A 115 -10.22 -18.91 -19.64
CA ASP A 115 -10.22 -20.21 -20.30
C ASP A 115 -11.17 -20.20 -21.53
N ALA A 116 -11.15 -21.27 -22.30
CA ALA A 116 -12.00 -21.45 -23.48
C ALA A 116 -13.51 -21.39 -23.18
N ASP A 117 -13.90 -21.69 -21.93
CA ASP A 117 -15.30 -21.63 -21.46
C ASP A 117 -15.70 -20.24 -20.95
N GLY A 118 -14.78 -19.23 -21.01
CA GLY A 118 -14.99 -17.87 -20.56
C GLY A 118 -14.84 -17.66 -19.05
N THR A 119 -14.49 -18.71 -18.28
CA THR A 119 -14.21 -18.54 -16.85
C THR A 119 -12.76 -18.04 -16.63
N PRO A 120 -12.47 -17.40 -15.48
CA PRO A 120 -11.10 -16.99 -15.20
C PRO A 120 -10.11 -18.15 -15.23
N ALA A 121 -8.97 -18.00 -15.89
CA ALA A 121 -7.91 -18.99 -15.94
C ALA A 121 -7.36 -19.28 -14.52
N TRP A 122 -7.17 -18.23 -13.70
CA TRP A 122 -6.82 -18.39 -12.30
C TRP A 122 -8.04 -18.71 -11.43
N LYS A 123 -8.02 -19.84 -10.72
CA LYS A 123 -9.12 -20.32 -9.88
C LYS A 123 -8.94 -19.96 -8.39
N GLY A 124 -7.79 -19.44 -8.00
CA GLY A 124 -7.50 -19.01 -6.62
C GLY A 124 -8.11 -17.66 -6.25
N PRO A 125 -7.76 -17.09 -5.10
CA PRO A 125 -8.16 -15.74 -4.70
C PRO A 125 -7.61 -14.69 -5.68
N VAL A 126 -8.28 -13.54 -5.77
CA VAL A 126 -7.81 -12.43 -6.60
C VAL A 126 -6.50 -11.90 -6.03
N VAL A 127 -5.51 -11.68 -6.89
CA VAL A 127 -4.30 -10.91 -6.56
C VAL A 127 -4.35 -9.63 -7.36
N ASN A 128 -4.53 -8.51 -6.67
CA ASN A 128 -4.45 -7.19 -7.28
C ASN A 128 -2.98 -6.79 -7.43
N PHE A 129 -2.66 -6.13 -8.51
CA PHE A 129 -1.30 -5.63 -8.79
C PHE A 129 -1.29 -4.12 -8.71
N VAL A 130 -0.23 -3.57 -8.13
CA VAL A 130 0.03 -2.14 -8.04
C VAL A 130 1.52 -1.92 -8.23
N ALA A 131 1.89 -1.02 -9.11
CA ALA A 131 3.26 -0.55 -9.20
C ALA A 131 3.41 0.79 -8.46
N SER A 132 4.38 0.90 -7.58
CA SER A 132 4.85 2.16 -7.02
C SER A 132 6.05 2.59 -7.86
N ALA A 133 5.81 3.55 -8.77
CA ALA A 133 6.84 4.07 -9.66
C ALA A 133 7.67 5.08 -8.89
N THR A 134 8.79 4.62 -8.40
CA THR A 134 9.73 5.37 -7.57
C THR A 134 10.96 5.76 -8.40
N GLN A 135 11.63 6.82 -7.99
CA GLN A 135 12.91 7.17 -8.59
C GLN A 135 14.05 6.49 -7.85
N LEU A 136 14.81 5.66 -8.56
CA LEU A 136 16.08 5.15 -8.08
C LEU A 136 17.21 6.14 -8.45
N ASP A 137 18.32 6.08 -7.71
CA ASP A 137 19.50 6.93 -8.00
C ASP A 137 20.23 6.42 -9.25
N ILE A 138 19.61 6.54 -10.42
CA ILE A 138 20.20 6.18 -11.71
C ILE A 138 20.78 7.45 -12.33
N PRO A 139 22.10 7.54 -12.51
CA PRO A 139 22.72 8.76 -13.02
C PRO A 139 22.22 9.17 -14.42
N GLY A 140 21.77 10.42 -14.53
CA GLY A 140 21.30 10.99 -15.80
C GLY A 140 19.84 10.71 -16.14
N HIS A 141 19.07 10.11 -15.21
CA HIS A 141 17.65 9.84 -15.37
C HIS A 141 16.84 10.48 -14.26
N GLU A 142 15.68 10.99 -14.62
CA GLU A 142 14.69 11.54 -13.69
C GLU A 142 13.31 11.07 -14.15
N THR A 143 12.71 10.17 -13.38
CA THR A 143 11.36 9.65 -13.65
C THR A 143 10.33 10.78 -13.63
N SER A 144 9.43 10.79 -14.59
CA SER A 144 8.33 11.74 -14.70
C SER A 144 6.96 11.03 -14.77
N ARG A 145 5.88 11.79 -14.56
CA ARG A 145 4.53 11.25 -14.75
C ARG A 145 4.26 10.83 -16.18
N ASP A 146 4.73 11.60 -17.16
CA ASP A 146 4.55 11.31 -18.58
C ASP A 146 5.24 9.98 -18.93
N GLU A 147 6.41 9.75 -18.35
CA GLU A 147 7.14 8.50 -18.51
C GLU A 147 6.46 7.32 -17.81
N ILE A 148 5.89 7.51 -16.61
CA ILE A 148 5.10 6.48 -15.92
C ILE A 148 3.86 6.10 -16.77
N GLU A 149 3.16 7.07 -17.36
CA GLU A 149 2.06 6.84 -18.28
C GLU A 149 2.51 6.05 -19.51
N ALA A 150 3.59 6.51 -20.15
CA ALA A 150 4.16 5.87 -21.32
C ALA A 150 4.62 4.43 -21.03
N PHE A 151 5.28 4.21 -19.90
CA PHE A 151 5.69 2.87 -19.48
C PHE A 151 4.49 1.96 -19.26
N ARG A 152 3.49 2.39 -18.49
CA ARG A 152 2.30 1.60 -18.21
C ARG A 152 1.56 1.23 -19.49
N ASP A 153 1.29 2.21 -20.35
CA ASP A 153 0.46 2.06 -21.55
C ASP A 153 1.24 1.53 -22.74
N LYS A 154 2.56 1.36 -22.59
CA LYS A 154 3.47 0.94 -23.67
C LYS A 154 3.31 1.84 -24.89
N SER A 155 3.38 3.14 -24.71
CA SER A 155 3.07 4.14 -25.72
C SER A 155 3.99 5.37 -25.59
N GLY A 156 3.83 6.31 -26.49
CA GLY A 156 4.54 7.59 -26.43
C GLY A 156 5.99 7.51 -26.93
N GLU A 157 6.66 8.64 -26.82
CA GLU A 157 8.06 8.84 -27.23
C GLU A 157 9.02 8.91 -26.03
N GLU A 158 8.46 8.84 -24.80
CA GLU A 158 9.23 8.87 -23.56
C GLU A 158 10.28 7.75 -23.51
N GLU A 159 11.41 8.06 -22.90
CA GLU A 159 12.54 7.14 -22.79
C GLU A 159 12.45 6.33 -21.49
N CYS A 160 12.64 5.03 -21.58
CA CYS A 160 12.67 4.10 -20.45
C CYS A 160 13.96 3.26 -20.58
N ALA A 161 14.90 3.43 -19.65
CA ALA A 161 16.18 2.72 -19.65
C ALA A 161 16.91 2.75 -21.01
N SER A 162 17.07 3.94 -21.58
CA SER A 162 17.78 4.19 -22.85
C SER A 162 17.06 3.69 -24.11
N SER A 163 15.74 3.45 -24.03
CA SER A 163 14.90 3.10 -25.19
C SER A 163 13.50 3.69 -24.98
N SER A 164 12.73 3.86 -26.05
CA SER A 164 11.33 4.29 -25.89
C SER A 164 10.55 3.30 -25.04
N CYS A 165 9.75 3.81 -24.10
CA CYS A 165 8.84 3.02 -23.28
C CYS A 165 7.88 2.14 -24.12
N ALA A 166 7.56 2.56 -25.35
CA ALA A 166 6.77 1.78 -26.30
C ALA A 166 7.48 0.49 -26.76
N ASN A 167 8.80 0.41 -26.62
CA ASN A 167 9.59 -0.75 -27.04
C ASN A 167 9.77 -1.80 -25.95
N ARG A 168 9.35 -1.54 -24.69
CA ARG A 168 9.44 -2.53 -23.62
C ARG A 168 8.67 -3.80 -23.97
N ASP A 169 9.06 -4.92 -23.37
CA ASP A 169 8.37 -6.18 -23.59
C ASP A 169 6.93 -6.21 -23.04
N GLY A 170 6.13 -7.13 -23.58
CA GLY A 170 4.74 -7.35 -23.15
C GLY A 170 3.74 -6.38 -23.77
N ALA A 171 2.56 -6.32 -23.20
CA ALA A 171 1.47 -5.41 -23.57
C ALA A 171 1.37 -4.25 -22.55
N ALA A 172 0.45 -3.31 -22.80
CA ALA A 172 0.05 -2.31 -21.84
C ALA A 172 -0.43 -2.98 -20.54
N HIS A 173 -0.05 -2.43 -19.40
CA HIS A 173 -0.44 -2.98 -18.11
C HIS A 173 -1.87 -2.58 -17.74
N ARG A 174 -2.57 -3.45 -17.04
CA ARG A 174 -3.97 -3.23 -16.64
C ARG A 174 -4.15 -2.89 -15.18
N PHE A 175 -3.03 -2.75 -14.45
CA PHE A 175 -3.02 -2.31 -13.06
C PHE A 175 -2.53 -0.87 -12.94
N VAL A 176 -2.70 -0.31 -11.74
CA VAL A 176 -2.40 1.09 -11.48
C VAL A 176 -0.92 1.32 -11.18
N TYR A 177 -0.45 2.51 -11.51
CA TYR A 177 0.89 2.98 -11.24
C TYR A 177 0.83 4.20 -10.34
N ILE A 178 1.37 4.10 -9.13
CA ILE A 178 1.44 5.19 -8.16
C ILE A 178 2.67 6.03 -8.47
N ASP A 179 2.49 7.34 -8.45
CA ASP A 179 3.57 8.31 -8.44
C ASP A 179 4.24 8.32 -7.06
N ASP A 180 5.40 7.72 -6.98
CA ASP A 180 6.26 7.65 -5.79
C ASP A 180 7.67 8.22 -6.11
N ILE A 181 7.72 9.22 -6.99
CA ILE A 181 8.98 9.84 -7.45
C ILE A 181 9.77 10.38 -6.25
N ASP A 182 9.09 10.92 -5.25
CA ASP A 182 9.69 11.40 -4.00
C ASP A 182 10.13 10.28 -3.05
N GLN A 183 9.88 9.02 -3.41
CA GLN A 183 10.23 7.80 -2.66
C GLN A 183 9.55 7.70 -1.28
N ASP A 184 8.42 8.33 -1.07
CA ASP A 184 7.78 8.36 0.24
C ASP A 184 7.26 6.97 0.62
N ASN A 185 6.54 6.30 -0.28
CA ASN A 185 6.10 4.91 -0.06
C ASN A 185 7.30 3.96 0.06
N MET A 186 8.27 4.07 -0.85
CA MET A 186 9.44 3.18 -0.84
C MET A 186 10.23 3.28 0.46
N LYS A 187 10.35 4.47 1.06
CA LYS A 187 11.08 4.68 2.33
C LYS A 187 10.37 4.02 3.50
N GLU A 188 9.04 4.01 3.51
CA GLU A 188 8.25 3.37 4.56
C GLU A 188 8.25 1.85 4.48
N TRP A 189 8.48 1.29 3.28
CA TRP A 189 8.46 -0.14 3.00
C TRP A 189 9.85 -0.82 3.08
N LYS A 190 10.90 -0.06 3.38
CA LYS A 190 12.29 -0.58 3.51
C LYS A 190 12.60 -1.22 4.88
#